data_382bd82e3d16da0f2353bb698b09fc98
#
_entry.id   382bd82e3d16da0f2353bb698b09fc98
#
_cell.length_a   1.000
_cell.length_b   1.000
_cell.length_c   1.000
_cell.angle_alpha   90.00
_cell.angle_beta   90.00
_cell.angle_gamma   90.00
#
_symmetry.space_group_name_H-M   'P 1'
#
loop_
_entity.id
_entity.type
_entity.pdbx_description
1 polymer ?
#
loop_
_entity_poly.entity_id
_entity_poly.type
_entity_poly.pdbx_seq_one_letter_code
_entity_poly.pdbx_strand_id
1 'polypeptide(L)'
;MCNKKFIPNFADSTVFSENFICIMFQNSQTTLNFEYKIKDLSLADWGRKEIEIAEKEMPGLMAIRAKYAPLQPLKGARITGSLHMTIQTAVLIETLKALGAEVRWASCNIFSTQDHAAAAVVRDSHVPVFAWKGEILEDYWWSTSMALKFPGGLGPHLVVDDGGDATLLIHKGYYAEQDPSLLDIPVDNKEEIIIHNLLRSILKEDPDRWTRTVRDWKGVSEETTTGVHRLYQMAEQGKLLVPAINVNDSVTKSKFDNLYGCRESLADGIKRATDVMIAGKVVVVCGYGDVGKGCAHSMRSFGARVLIT
;
A
#
# COMPACT_ATOMS: atom_id res chain seq x y z
N MET A 1 -27.21 -40.22 12.50
CA MET A 1 -27.23 -39.78 13.90
C MET A 1 -26.49 -38.47 13.98
N CYS A 2 -27.22 -37.44 14.25
CA CYS A 2 -26.82 -36.04 14.21
C CYS A 2 -26.18 -35.68 15.57
N ASN A 3 -25.00 -35.07 15.56
CA ASN A 3 -24.47 -34.46 16.79
C ASN A 3 -24.27 -32.95 16.58
N LYS A 4 -25.18 -32.21 17.18
CA LYS A 4 -25.12 -30.77 17.42
C LYS A 4 -23.95 -30.47 18.37
N LYS A 5 -23.11 -29.48 18.06
CA LYS A 5 -22.24 -28.86 19.05
C LYS A 5 -22.24 -27.34 18.89
N PHE A 6 -22.81 -26.73 19.90
CA PHE A 6 -22.47 -25.54 20.66
C PHE A 6 -21.91 -24.30 19.93
N ILE A 7 -22.74 -23.28 19.97
CA ILE A 7 -22.36 -21.87 19.82
C ILE A 7 -22.18 -21.35 21.26
N PRO A 8 -21.03 -20.76 21.65
CA PRO A 8 -20.93 -19.99 22.87
C PRO A 8 -21.35 -18.53 22.64
N ASN A 9 -22.19 -18.02 23.55
CA ASN A 9 -22.57 -16.63 23.71
C ASN A 9 -21.35 -15.75 24.00
N PHE A 10 -21.19 -14.68 23.25
CA PHE A 10 -20.27 -13.60 23.56
C PHE A 10 -20.97 -12.57 24.46
N ALA A 11 -20.70 -12.67 25.74
CA ALA A 11 -20.87 -11.59 26.71
C ALA A 11 -19.83 -11.81 27.81
N ASP A 12 -18.59 -11.39 27.58
CA ASP A 12 -17.73 -10.96 28.69
C ASP A 12 -16.52 -10.14 28.10
N SER A 13 -16.45 -8.90 28.52
CA SER A 13 -15.48 -7.92 28.09
C SER A 13 -14.29 -7.86 29.06
N THR A 14 -13.49 -8.90 29.15
CA THR A 14 -12.18 -8.86 29.83
C THR A 14 -11.37 -10.10 29.47
N VAL A 15 -10.77 -10.15 28.30
CA VAL A 15 -9.53 -10.94 28.04
C VAL A 15 -8.96 -10.46 26.68
N PHE A 16 -8.29 -9.34 26.66
CA PHE A 16 -7.31 -9.02 25.62
C PHE A 16 -5.93 -9.11 26.28
N SER A 17 -5.49 -10.32 26.54
CA SER A 17 -4.08 -10.58 26.79
C SER A 17 -3.78 -12.02 26.39
N GLU A 18 -2.74 -12.17 25.58
CA GLU A 18 -2.01 -13.41 25.35
C GLU A 18 -2.77 -14.53 24.64
N ASN A 19 -2.76 -14.49 23.29
CA ASN A 19 -2.59 -15.68 22.47
C ASN A 19 -2.79 -15.33 20.98
N PHE A 20 -1.85 -14.60 20.39
CA PHE A 20 -1.67 -14.71 18.93
C PHE A 20 -0.95 -16.04 18.67
N ILE A 21 -1.73 -17.12 18.65
CA ILE A 21 -1.26 -18.40 18.16
C ILE A 21 -0.99 -18.25 16.67
N CYS A 22 0.27 -18.31 16.32
CA CYS A 22 0.73 -18.58 14.97
C CYS A 22 0.08 -19.90 14.52
N ILE A 23 -0.97 -19.83 13.68
CA ILE A 23 -1.54 -21.04 13.07
C ILE A 23 -0.54 -21.49 12.02
N MET A 24 0.35 -22.39 12.42
CA MET A 24 1.19 -23.14 11.52
C MET A 24 0.34 -24.15 10.76
N PHE A 25 -0.03 -23.83 9.53
CA PHE A 25 -0.46 -24.84 8.59
C PHE A 25 0.77 -25.62 8.12
N GLN A 26 0.92 -26.85 8.64
CA GLN A 26 1.89 -27.81 8.13
C GLN A 26 1.45 -28.26 6.73
N ASN A 27 1.97 -27.61 5.71
CA ASN A 27 2.24 -28.20 4.40
C ASN A 27 3.75 -28.03 4.15
N SER A 28 4.41 -29.10 3.73
CA SER A 28 5.84 -29.20 3.47
C SER A 28 6.30 -28.14 2.45
N GLN A 29 6.57 -26.92 2.90
CA GLN A 29 7.14 -25.83 2.11
C GLN A 29 7.93 -24.92 3.04
N THR A 30 9.03 -24.42 2.55
CA THR A 30 10.00 -23.50 3.10
C THR A 30 9.46 -22.63 4.23
N THR A 31 9.94 -22.84 5.46
CA THR A 31 9.60 -22.01 6.60
C THR A 31 10.11 -20.59 6.35
N LEU A 32 9.21 -19.67 6.07
CA LEU A 32 9.56 -18.26 5.93
C LEU A 32 9.83 -17.68 7.33
N ASN A 33 11.07 -17.29 7.61
CA ASN A 33 11.52 -16.79 8.91
C ASN A 33 11.35 -15.27 9.06
N PHE A 34 10.24 -14.71 8.57
CA PHE A 34 9.92 -13.28 8.73
C PHE A 34 8.41 -13.06 8.84
N GLU A 35 8.05 -11.93 9.40
CA GLU A 35 6.64 -11.53 9.58
C GLU A 35 6.01 -11.08 8.26
N TYR A 36 4.85 -11.60 7.92
CA TYR A 36 4.01 -11.14 6.81
C TYR A 36 2.54 -11.43 7.10
N LYS A 37 1.63 -10.73 6.43
CA LYS A 37 0.19 -11.04 6.48
C LYS A 37 -0.42 -10.78 5.10
N ILE A 38 -0.83 -11.85 4.45
CA ILE A 38 -1.45 -11.86 3.12
C ILE A 38 -2.67 -12.78 3.14
N LYS A 39 -3.45 -12.79 2.07
CA LYS A 39 -4.68 -13.59 1.98
C LYS A 39 -4.41 -15.10 1.98
N ASP A 40 -3.57 -15.55 1.06
CA ASP A 40 -3.29 -16.97 0.83
C ASP A 40 -1.97 -17.16 0.06
N LEU A 41 -1.02 -17.84 0.67
CA LEU A 41 0.29 -18.11 0.06
C LEU A 41 0.22 -19.11 -1.11
N SER A 42 -0.83 -19.94 -1.18
CA SER A 42 -1.02 -20.91 -2.26
C SER A 42 -1.25 -20.27 -3.64
N LEU A 43 -1.60 -18.98 -3.67
CA LEU A 43 -1.78 -18.22 -4.91
C LEU A 43 -0.46 -17.83 -5.59
N ALA A 44 0.68 -18.11 -4.98
CA ALA A 44 1.98 -17.62 -5.45
C ALA A 44 2.37 -18.14 -6.85
N ASP A 45 2.00 -19.36 -7.23
CA ASP A 45 2.29 -19.89 -8.58
C ASP A 45 1.57 -19.11 -9.68
N TRP A 46 0.32 -18.73 -9.43
CA TRP A 46 -0.42 -17.85 -10.30
C TRP A 46 0.21 -16.46 -10.34
N GLY A 47 0.48 -15.89 -9.16
CA GLY A 47 1.10 -14.56 -9.05
C GLY A 47 2.43 -14.48 -9.81
N ARG A 48 3.28 -15.51 -9.73
CA ARG A 48 4.56 -15.53 -10.46
C ARG A 48 4.37 -15.41 -11.96
N LYS A 49 3.43 -16.14 -12.53
CA LYS A 49 3.15 -16.09 -13.98
C LYS A 49 2.68 -14.71 -14.43
N GLU A 50 1.82 -14.06 -13.64
CA GLU A 50 1.35 -12.71 -13.96
C GLU A 50 2.43 -11.64 -13.76
N ILE A 51 3.31 -11.78 -12.77
CA ILE A 51 4.47 -10.90 -12.59
C ILE A 51 5.43 -11.03 -13.79
N GLU A 52 5.67 -12.23 -14.32
CA GLU A 52 6.48 -12.44 -15.52
C GLU A 52 5.89 -11.75 -16.77
N ILE A 53 4.57 -11.65 -16.85
CA ILE A 53 3.89 -10.86 -17.91
C ILE A 53 4.12 -9.37 -17.65
N ALA A 54 3.92 -8.90 -16.41
CA ALA A 54 4.11 -7.50 -16.04
C ALA A 54 5.55 -7.04 -16.30
N GLU A 55 6.57 -7.86 -16.08
CA GLU A 55 7.97 -7.54 -16.41
C GLU A 55 8.16 -7.20 -17.90
N LYS A 56 7.45 -7.87 -18.79
CA LYS A 56 7.49 -7.59 -20.23
C LYS A 56 6.81 -6.29 -20.62
N GLU A 57 5.80 -5.89 -19.83
CA GLU A 57 5.07 -4.63 -20.01
C GLU A 57 5.80 -3.43 -19.39
N MET A 58 6.88 -3.66 -18.63
CA MET A 58 7.63 -2.62 -17.88
C MET A 58 9.10 -2.54 -18.32
N PRO A 59 9.41 -2.34 -19.62
CA PRO A 59 10.77 -2.42 -20.14
C PRO A 59 11.71 -1.36 -19.54
N GLY A 60 11.20 -0.18 -19.18
CA GLY A 60 11.99 0.86 -18.52
C GLY A 60 12.51 0.44 -17.15
N LEU A 61 11.63 -0.13 -16.31
CA LEU A 61 12.01 -0.62 -14.99
C LEU A 61 12.94 -1.83 -15.08
N MET A 62 12.68 -2.74 -16.03
CA MET A 62 13.57 -3.89 -16.28
C MET A 62 14.95 -3.48 -16.76
N ALA A 63 15.07 -2.43 -17.59
CA ALA A 63 16.36 -1.86 -18.00
C ALA A 63 17.12 -1.26 -16.80
N ILE A 64 16.42 -0.58 -15.89
CA ILE A 64 16.99 -0.06 -14.64
C ILE A 64 17.49 -1.23 -13.77
N ARG A 65 16.68 -2.29 -13.60
CA ARG A 65 17.07 -3.49 -12.84
C ARG A 65 18.33 -4.10 -13.46
N ALA A 66 18.37 -4.33 -14.76
CA ALA A 66 19.51 -4.91 -15.45
C ALA A 66 20.78 -4.07 -15.29
N LYS A 67 20.67 -2.74 -15.40
CA LYS A 67 21.81 -1.81 -15.30
C LYS A 67 22.37 -1.70 -13.90
N TYR A 68 21.53 -1.64 -12.88
CA TYR A 68 21.93 -1.26 -11.53
C TYR A 68 22.00 -2.43 -10.54
N ALA A 69 21.36 -3.57 -10.81
CA ALA A 69 21.42 -4.72 -9.91
C ALA A 69 22.86 -5.19 -9.63
N PRO A 70 23.78 -5.26 -10.61
CA PRO A 70 25.18 -5.61 -10.34
C PRO A 70 25.91 -4.64 -9.42
N LEU A 71 25.48 -3.36 -9.38
CA LEU A 71 26.09 -2.31 -8.56
C LEU A 71 25.50 -2.22 -7.16
N GLN A 72 24.31 -2.78 -6.95
CA GLN A 72 23.55 -2.74 -5.68
C GLN A 72 23.55 -1.37 -4.99
N PRO A 73 23.11 -0.29 -5.67
CA PRO A 73 23.20 1.07 -5.15
C PRO A 73 22.33 1.31 -3.91
N LEU A 74 21.36 0.42 -3.64
CA LEU A 74 20.48 0.48 -2.47
C LEU A 74 20.91 -0.46 -1.35
N LYS A 75 22.12 -1.02 -1.41
CA LYS A 75 22.61 -1.91 -0.35
C LYS A 75 22.59 -1.22 1.01
N GLY A 76 21.89 -1.84 1.97
CA GLY A 76 21.71 -1.31 3.32
C GLY A 76 20.60 -0.29 3.46
N ALA A 77 19.92 0.08 2.38
CA ALA A 77 18.72 0.92 2.46
C ALA A 77 17.52 0.09 2.91
N ARG A 78 16.79 0.59 3.91
CA ARG A 78 15.47 0.10 4.32
C ARG A 78 14.40 0.92 3.63
N ILE A 79 13.55 0.27 2.83
CA ILE A 79 12.50 0.94 2.04
C ILE A 79 11.15 0.37 2.42
N THR A 80 10.25 1.22 2.88
CA THR A 80 8.84 0.89 3.03
C THR A 80 8.05 1.38 1.83
N GLY A 81 7.22 0.51 1.25
CA GLY A 81 6.19 0.93 0.31
C GLY A 81 4.80 0.91 0.95
N SER A 82 4.03 1.95 0.67
CA SER A 82 2.60 2.08 0.93
C SER A 82 1.96 2.45 -0.41
N LEU A 83 1.83 1.46 -1.27
CA LEU A 83 1.39 1.60 -2.65
C LEU A 83 0.68 0.32 -3.09
N HIS A 84 -0.29 0.44 -4.01
CA HIS A 84 -1.13 -0.67 -4.46
C HIS A 84 -0.35 -1.97 -4.68
N MET A 85 -0.70 -3.05 -3.97
CA MET A 85 0.01 -4.33 -4.08
C MET A 85 -0.47 -5.11 -5.31
N THR A 86 -0.05 -4.66 -6.48
CA THR A 86 -0.38 -5.26 -7.79
C THR A 86 0.79 -6.04 -8.38
N ILE A 87 0.56 -6.73 -9.50
CA ILE A 87 1.63 -7.41 -10.24
C ILE A 87 2.72 -6.43 -10.72
N GLN A 88 2.34 -5.22 -11.12
CA GLN A 88 3.31 -4.18 -11.52
C GLN A 88 4.13 -3.70 -10.32
N THR A 89 3.50 -3.52 -9.18
CA THR A 89 4.20 -3.18 -7.93
C THR A 89 5.13 -4.30 -7.49
N ALA A 90 4.76 -5.56 -7.72
CA ALA A 90 5.67 -6.69 -7.46
C ALA A 90 6.97 -6.56 -8.27
N VAL A 91 6.90 -6.15 -9.54
CA VAL A 91 8.10 -5.87 -10.36
C VAL A 91 8.95 -4.75 -9.76
N LEU A 92 8.33 -3.71 -9.21
CA LEU A 92 9.04 -2.64 -8.49
C LEU A 92 9.73 -3.17 -7.23
N ILE A 93 9.01 -3.91 -6.38
CA ILE A 93 9.54 -4.51 -5.14
C ILE A 93 10.75 -5.39 -5.45
N GLU A 94 10.65 -6.27 -6.44
CA GLU A 94 11.73 -7.15 -6.86
C GLU A 94 12.90 -6.38 -7.45
N THR A 95 12.64 -5.27 -8.11
CA THR A 95 13.69 -4.36 -8.61
C THR A 95 14.43 -3.72 -7.43
N LEU A 96 13.72 -3.13 -6.47
CA LEU A 96 14.34 -2.51 -5.29
C LEU A 96 15.21 -3.53 -4.53
N LYS A 97 14.70 -4.77 -4.37
CA LYS A 97 15.45 -5.84 -3.75
C LYS A 97 16.69 -6.23 -4.57
N ALA A 98 16.58 -6.36 -5.89
CA ALA A 98 17.71 -6.65 -6.77
C ALA A 98 18.78 -5.55 -6.71
N LEU A 99 18.38 -4.29 -6.46
CA LEU A 99 19.29 -3.19 -6.24
C LEU A 99 19.93 -3.17 -4.84
N GLY A 100 19.58 -4.12 -3.96
CA GLY A 100 20.20 -4.32 -2.65
C GLY A 100 19.40 -3.79 -1.47
N ALA A 101 18.18 -3.26 -1.66
CA ALA A 101 17.35 -2.77 -0.58
C ALA A 101 16.76 -3.89 0.28
N GLU A 102 16.57 -3.60 1.55
CA GLU A 102 15.65 -4.30 2.44
C GLU A 102 14.27 -3.65 2.31
N VAL A 103 13.27 -4.41 1.89
CA VAL A 103 11.95 -3.89 1.51
C VAL A 103 10.86 -4.47 2.40
N ARG A 104 9.89 -3.64 2.80
CA ARG A 104 8.63 -4.05 3.44
C ARG A 104 7.49 -3.31 2.76
N TRP A 105 6.32 -3.93 2.64
CA TRP A 105 5.24 -3.39 1.82
C TRP A 105 3.87 -3.53 2.46
N ALA A 106 3.06 -2.47 2.34
CA ALA A 106 1.62 -2.48 2.57
C ALA A 106 0.89 -1.88 1.35
N SER A 107 -0.41 -2.13 1.23
CA SER A 107 -1.21 -1.45 0.20
C SER A 107 -1.64 -0.07 0.68
N CYS A 108 -1.84 0.86 -0.25
CA CYS A 108 -2.43 2.17 0.01
C CYS A 108 -3.95 2.20 -0.16
N ASN A 109 -4.58 1.04 -0.37
CA ASN A 109 -6.03 0.93 -0.56
C ASN A 109 -6.54 -0.47 -0.19
N ILE A 110 -7.66 -0.52 0.54
CA ILE A 110 -8.25 -1.75 1.06
C ILE A 110 -8.80 -2.73 0.00
N PHE A 111 -8.98 -2.29 -1.26
CA PHE A 111 -9.53 -3.11 -2.32
C PHE A 111 -8.58 -3.42 -3.48
N SER A 112 -7.45 -2.71 -3.58
CA SER A 112 -6.60 -2.77 -4.76
C SER A 112 -5.60 -3.91 -4.79
N THR A 113 -5.37 -4.57 -3.67
CA THR A 113 -4.41 -5.68 -3.59
C THR A 113 -4.82 -6.82 -4.54
N GLN A 114 -3.85 -7.30 -5.30
CA GLN A 114 -3.92 -8.57 -6.02
C GLN A 114 -3.28 -9.65 -5.15
N ASP A 115 -4.11 -10.47 -4.50
CA ASP A 115 -3.65 -11.44 -3.49
C ASP A 115 -2.58 -12.41 -4.01
N HIS A 116 -2.67 -12.79 -5.27
CA HIS A 116 -1.69 -13.64 -5.94
C HIS A 116 -0.33 -12.95 -6.14
N ALA A 117 -0.32 -11.62 -6.39
CA ALA A 117 0.92 -10.84 -6.46
C ALA A 117 1.60 -10.77 -5.09
N ALA A 118 0.84 -10.48 -4.03
CA ALA A 118 1.35 -10.49 -2.66
C ALA A 118 1.94 -11.86 -2.27
N ALA A 119 1.25 -12.94 -2.63
CA ALA A 119 1.71 -14.31 -2.37
C ALA A 119 3.03 -14.64 -3.07
N ALA A 120 3.19 -14.27 -4.34
CA ALA A 120 4.41 -14.50 -5.10
C ALA A 120 5.60 -13.71 -4.52
N VAL A 121 5.38 -12.43 -4.17
CA VAL A 121 6.42 -11.58 -3.56
C VAL A 121 6.89 -12.15 -2.22
N VAL A 122 5.98 -12.59 -1.36
CA VAL A 122 6.33 -13.18 -0.06
C VAL A 122 7.11 -14.48 -0.26
N ARG A 123 6.60 -15.40 -1.07
CA ARG A 123 7.20 -16.74 -1.24
C ARG A 123 8.53 -16.70 -1.98
N ASP A 124 8.58 -16.02 -3.13
CA ASP A 124 9.70 -16.13 -4.07
C ASP A 124 10.76 -15.06 -3.82
N SER A 125 10.31 -13.86 -3.45
CA SER A 125 11.21 -12.73 -3.22
C SER A 125 11.59 -12.55 -1.75
N HIS A 126 10.96 -13.29 -0.82
CA HIS A 126 11.18 -13.19 0.62
C HIS A 126 11.10 -11.74 1.12
N VAL A 127 10.10 -11.00 0.64
CA VAL A 127 9.79 -9.64 1.08
C VAL A 127 8.57 -9.67 1.98
N PRO A 128 8.65 -9.09 3.19
CA PRO A 128 7.49 -8.92 4.06
C PRO A 128 6.42 -8.06 3.40
N VAL A 129 5.23 -8.63 3.20
CA VAL A 129 4.05 -7.93 2.69
C VAL A 129 2.93 -8.03 3.70
N PHE A 130 2.27 -6.92 3.95
CA PHE A 130 1.10 -6.79 4.81
C PHE A 130 -0.02 -6.19 3.96
N ALA A 131 -0.68 -7.01 3.16
CA ALA A 131 -1.74 -6.57 2.26
C ALA A 131 -2.61 -7.74 1.79
N TRP A 132 -3.94 -7.53 1.76
CA TRP A 132 -4.89 -8.44 1.12
C TRP A 132 -6.11 -7.67 0.63
N LYS A 133 -6.79 -8.21 -0.36
CA LYS A 133 -7.99 -7.59 -0.90
C LYS A 133 -9.14 -7.68 0.10
N GLY A 134 -9.74 -6.56 0.44
CA GLY A 134 -10.87 -6.48 1.34
C GLY A 134 -10.46 -6.34 2.81
N GLU A 135 -9.35 -5.68 3.09
CA GLU A 135 -9.00 -5.20 4.42
C GLU A 135 -10.11 -4.31 4.99
N ILE A 136 -10.32 -4.36 6.28
CA ILE A 136 -11.04 -3.32 7.00
C ILE A 136 -10.09 -2.18 7.37
N LEU A 137 -10.59 -1.01 7.76
CA LEU A 137 -9.73 0.13 8.06
C LEU A 137 -8.74 -0.13 9.21
N GLU A 138 -9.15 -0.91 10.19
CA GLU A 138 -8.29 -1.34 11.30
C GLU A 138 -7.11 -2.19 10.82
N ASP A 139 -7.36 -3.13 9.90
CA ASP A 139 -6.33 -3.97 9.28
C ASP A 139 -5.39 -3.12 8.41
N TYR A 140 -5.94 -2.18 7.65
CA TYR A 140 -5.20 -1.28 6.76
C TYR A 140 -4.15 -0.45 7.53
N TRP A 141 -4.56 0.22 8.60
CA TRP A 141 -3.65 1.04 9.41
C TRP A 141 -2.65 0.19 10.19
N TRP A 142 -3.09 -0.99 10.66
CA TRP A 142 -2.17 -1.95 11.25
C TRP A 142 -1.13 -2.43 10.23
N SER A 143 -1.52 -2.79 9.02
CA SER A 143 -0.64 -3.22 7.92
C SER A 143 0.38 -2.15 7.55
N THR A 144 -0.06 -0.90 7.43
CA THR A 144 0.82 0.25 7.22
C THR A 144 1.84 0.37 8.35
N SER A 145 1.41 0.25 9.61
CA SER A 145 2.31 0.30 10.75
C SER A 145 3.34 -0.84 10.76
N MET A 146 2.95 -2.04 10.32
CA MET A 146 3.83 -3.20 10.23
C MET A 146 4.86 -3.07 9.10
N ALA A 147 4.48 -2.48 7.97
CA ALA A 147 5.41 -2.18 6.88
C ALA A 147 6.48 -1.15 7.29
N LEU A 148 6.15 -0.26 8.24
CA LEU A 148 7.08 0.73 8.79
C LEU A 148 8.00 0.19 9.91
N LYS A 149 7.86 -1.08 10.31
CA LYS A 149 8.61 -1.69 11.41
C LYS A 149 9.61 -2.71 10.87
N PHE A 150 10.87 -2.34 10.81
CA PHE A 150 11.97 -3.24 10.44
C PHE A 150 12.51 -4.01 11.65
N PRO A 151 13.23 -5.12 11.44
CA PRO A 151 13.87 -5.87 12.52
C PRO A 151 14.73 -4.98 13.43
N GLY A 152 14.76 -5.31 14.72
CA GLY A 152 15.50 -4.52 15.72
C GLY A 152 14.82 -3.20 16.12
N GLY A 153 13.52 -3.02 15.81
CA GLY A 153 12.80 -1.80 16.14
C GLY A 153 13.20 -0.59 15.30
N LEU A 154 13.80 -0.85 14.13
CA LEU A 154 14.23 0.20 13.19
C LEU A 154 13.06 0.66 12.30
N GLY A 155 13.14 1.90 11.81
CA GLY A 155 12.25 2.44 10.78
C GLY A 155 12.86 2.37 9.37
N PRO A 156 12.09 2.78 8.33
CA PRO A 156 12.61 2.93 6.97
C PRO A 156 13.62 4.08 6.85
N HIS A 157 14.51 3.99 5.87
CA HIS A 157 15.28 5.13 5.40
C HIS A 157 14.50 5.92 4.34
N LEU A 158 13.71 5.25 3.52
CA LEU A 158 12.91 5.84 2.46
C LEU A 158 11.49 5.25 2.49
N VAL A 159 10.53 6.08 2.13
CA VAL A 159 9.14 5.67 1.96
C VAL A 159 8.73 5.93 0.50
N VAL A 160 8.11 4.93 -0.12
CA VAL A 160 7.40 5.06 -1.40
C VAL A 160 5.92 5.07 -1.06
N ASP A 161 5.28 6.24 -1.14
CA ASP A 161 3.91 6.46 -0.68
C ASP A 161 2.97 6.81 -1.82
N ASP A 162 1.70 6.47 -1.64
CA ASP A 162 0.61 6.80 -2.57
C ASP A 162 -0.63 7.21 -1.76
N GLY A 163 -0.85 8.51 -1.67
CA GLY A 163 -1.86 9.14 -0.82
C GLY A 163 -1.31 9.72 0.49
N GLY A 164 -0.04 9.44 0.82
CA GLY A 164 0.65 10.00 1.97
C GLY A 164 0.24 9.41 3.31
N ASP A 165 -0.34 8.21 3.35
CA ASP A 165 -0.85 7.62 4.59
C ASP A 165 0.27 7.06 5.49
N ALA A 166 1.28 6.40 4.91
CA ALA A 166 2.46 6.00 5.68
C ALA A 166 3.21 7.21 6.23
N THR A 167 3.36 8.23 5.42
CA THR A 167 3.95 9.53 5.81
C THR A 167 3.15 10.19 6.94
N LEU A 168 1.82 10.22 6.81
CA LEU A 168 0.93 10.75 7.85
C LEU A 168 1.07 10.00 9.17
N LEU A 169 1.13 8.66 9.11
CA LEU A 169 1.24 7.83 10.31
C LEU A 169 2.57 8.09 11.05
N ILE A 170 3.68 8.24 10.31
CA ILE A 170 4.97 8.62 10.92
C ILE A 170 4.89 9.98 11.60
N HIS A 171 4.32 11.00 10.92
CA HIS A 171 4.19 12.34 11.48
C HIS A 171 3.31 12.35 12.73
N LYS A 172 2.10 11.76 12.64
CA LYS A 172 1.19 11.67 13.80
C LYS A 172 1.83 10.92 14.97
N GLY A 173 2.50 9.81 14.69
CA GLY A 173 3.21 9.04 15.71
C GLY A 173 4.31 9.84 16.38
N TYR A 174 5.15 10.51 15.60
CA TYR A 174 6.24 11.34 16.11
C TYR A 174 5.75 12.48 17.00
N TYR A 175 4.73 13.21 16.55
CA TYR A 175 4.18 14.30 17.38
C TYR A 175 3.45 13.78 18.62
N ALA A 176 2.77 12.64 18.54
CA ALA A 176 2.12 12.02 19.68
C ALA A 176 3.13 11.46 20.72
N GLU A 177 4.33 11.08 20.32
CA GLU A 177 5.42 10.78 21.26
C GLU A 177 5.89 12.02 22.03
N GLN A 178 5.90 13.19 21.38
CA GLN A 178 6.28 14.45 22.03
C GLN A 178 5.17 14.99 22.93
N ASP A 179 3.92 14.84 22.51
CA ASP A 179 2.73 15.28 23.23
C ASP A 179 1.58 14.25 23.07
N PRO A 180 1.48 13.28 23.99
CA PRO A 180 0.41 12.28 23.95
C PRO A 180 -1.00 12.84 24.01
N SER A 181 -1.19 14.08 24.52
CA SER A 181 -2.50 14.72 24.61
C SER A 181 -3.12 15.00 23.24
N LEU A 182 -2.32 15.01 22.17
CA LEU A 182 -2.80 15.13 20.79
C LEU A 182 -3.72 13.98 20.40
N LEU A 183 -3.57 12.81 21.00
CA LEU A 183 -4.45 11.66 20.76
C LEU A 183 -5.79 11.77 21.51
N ASP A 184 -5.90 12.66 22.50
CA ASP A 184 -7.12 12.86 23.29
C ASP A 184 -8.05 13.93 22.69
N ILE A 185 -7.58 14.62 21.64
CA ILE A 185 -8.41 15.57 20.89
C ILE A 185 -9.59 14.81 20.28
N PRO A 186 -10.84 15.24 20.54
CA PRO A 186 -12.03 14.61 19.96
C PRO A 186 -11.99 14.68 18.43
N VAL A 187 -12.26 13.56 17.79
CA VAL A 187 -12.35 13.43 16.33
C VAL A 187 -13.65 12.73 15.95
N ASP A 188 -14.30 13.21 14.90
CA ASP A 188 -15.60 12.67 14.43
C ASP A 188 -15.43 11.62 13.33
N ASN A 189 -14.26 11.57 12.71
CA ASN A 189 -13.97 10.66 11.62
C ASN A 189 -13.56 9.29 12.16
N LYS A 190 -14.25 8.24 11.70
CA LYS A 190 -13.97 6.85 12.10
C LYS A 190 -12.51 6.46 11.86
N GLU A 191 -11.93 6.88 10.77
CA GLU A 191 -10.55 6.58 10.41
C GLU A 191 -9.54 7.23 11.38
N GLU A 192 -9.76 8.49 11.74
CA GLU A 192 -8.95 9.18 12.74
C GLU A 192 -9.02 8.49 14.12
N ILE A 193 -10.19 7.99 14.51
CA ILE A 193 -10.36 7.22 15.75
C ILE A 193 -9.48 5.96 15.72
N ILE A 194 -9.48 5.25 14.58
CA ILE A 194 -8.67 4.04 14.39
C ILE A 194 -7.17 4.38 14.49
N ILE A 195 -6.73 5.44 13.81
CA ILE A 195 -5.34 5.90 13.86
C ILE A 195 -4.94 6.24 15.29
N HIS A 196 -5.76 7.03 16.02
CA HIS A 196 -5.47 7.40 17.41
C HIS A 196 -5.37 6.16 18.30
N ASN A 197 -6.27 5.18 18.16
CA ASN A 197 -6.23 3.94 18.93
C ASN A 197 -4.98 3.12 18.62
N LEU A 198 -4.62 3.01 17.35
CA LEU A 198 -3.41 2.33 16.92
C LEU A 198 -2.16 3.01 17.50
N LEU A 199 -2.07 4.33 17.43
CA LEU A 199 -0.93 5.09 17.97
C LEU A 199 -0.84 4.94 19.49
N ARG A 200 -1.96 4.99 20.24
CA ARG A 200 -1.96 4.73 21.69
C ARG A 200 -1.41 3.34 22.03
N SER A 201 -1.80 2.32 21.26
CA SER A 201 -1.26 0.97 21.45
C SER A 201 0.24 0.91 21.19
N ILE A 202 0.69 1.52 20.08
CA ILE A 202 2.10 1.54 19.72
C ILE A 202 2.92 2.29 20.78
N LEU A 203 2.48 3.45 21.24
CA LEU A 203 3.19 4.24 22.26
C LEU A 203 3.31 3.51 23.60
N LYS A 204 2.32 2.67 23.93
CA LYS A 204 2.37 1.84 25.14
C LYS A 204 3.39 0.70 25.03
N GLU A 205 3.53 0.11 23.84
CA GLU A 205 4.42 -1.03 23.59
C GLU A 205 5.87 -0.57 23.33
N ASP A 206 6.04 0.53 22.60
CA ASP A 206 7.33 1.03 22.13
C ASP A 206 7.33 2.57 22.11
N PRO A 207 7.56 3.23 23.26
CA PRO A 207 7.41 4.67 23.42
C PRO A 207 8.31 5.55 22.54
N ASP A 208 9.41 5.01 22.04
CA ASP A 208 10.41 5.75 21.24
C ASP A 208 10.43 5.34 19.77
N ARG A 209 9.43 4.57 19.32
CA ARG A 209 9.38 3.99 17.98
C ARG A 209 9.47 5.06 16.89
N TRP A 210 8.67 6.10 17.00
CA TRP A 210 8.55 7.11 15.93
C TRP A 210 9.74 8.06 15.93
N THR A 211 10.27 8.39 17.09
CA THR A 211 11.52 9.18 17.22
C THR A 211 12.68 8.43 16.55
N ARG A 212 12.81 7.12 16.77
CA ARG A 212 13.82 6.31 16.08
C ARG A 212 13.57 6.24 14.58
N THR A 213 12.31 6.10 14.16
CA THR A 213 11.91 6.10 12.75
C THR A 213 12.31 7.40 12.07
N VAL A 214 11.95 8.56 12.64
CA VAL A 214 12.23 9.88 12.06
C VAL A 214 13.73 10.17 12.02
N ARG A 215 14.49 9.75 13.04
CA ARG A 215 15.95 9.92 13.05
C ARG A 215 16.63 9.28 11.83
N ASP A 216 16.17 8.12 11.42
CA ASP A 216 16.78 7.35 10.33
C ASP A 216 16.13 7.67 8.97
N TRP A 217 14.96 8.26 8.96
CA TRP A 217 14.18 8.56 7.74
C TRP A 217 14.82 9.68 6.92
N LYS A 218 15.08 9.44 5.64
CA LYS A 218 15.79 10.34 4.73
C LYS A 218 14.88 11.05 3.74
N GLY A 219 13.69 10.50 3.48
CA GLY A 219 12.76 11.11 2.55
C GLY A 219 11.61 10.20 2.14
N VAL A 220 10.67 10.80 1.42
CA VAL A 220 9.52 10.15 0.82
C VAL A 220 9.39 10.51 -0.65
N SER A 221 8.96 9.55 -1.48
CA SER A 221 8.45 9.81 -2.82
C SER A 221 6.94 9.58 -2.82
N GLU A 222 6.19 10.56 -3.34
CA GLU A 222 4.73 10.55 -3.36
C GLU A 222 4.20 10.44 -4.79
N GLU A 223 3.32 9.45 -4.99
CA GLU A 223 2.82 9.05 -6.30
C GLU A 223 1.59 9.82 -6.76
N THR A 224 0.74 10.31 -5.83
CA THR A 224 -0.59 10.79 -6.20
C THR A 224 -0.91 12.21 -5.73
N THR A 225 -1.82 12.87 -6.43
CA THR A 225 -2.21 14.28 -6.20
C THR A 225 -2.62 14.56 -4.76
N THR A 226 -3.42 13.67 -4.14
CA THR A 226 -3.90 13.85 -2.76
C THR A 226 -2.74 13.86 -1.75
N GLY A 227 -1.80 12.92 -1.89
CA GLY A 227 -0.62 12.86 -1.04
C GLY A 227 0.30 14.04 -1.25
N VAL A 228 0.54 14.44 -2.51
CA VAL A 228 1.33 15.65 -2.84
C VAL A 228 0.75 16.90 -2.19
N HIS A 229 -0.57 17.10 -2.25
CA HIS A 229 -1.22 18.24 -1.58
C HIS A 229 -1.02 18.19 -0.06
N ARG A 230 -1.11 17.02 0.56
CA ARG A 230 -0.85 16.82 1.99
C ARG A 230 0.60 17.20 2.35
N LEU A 231 1.56 16.78 1.53
CA LEU A 231 2.99 17.11 1.73
C LEU A 231 3.25 18.61 1.60
N TYR A 232 2.65 19.28 0.61
CA TYR A 232 2.75 20.75 0.49
C TYR A 232 2.18 21.46 1.70
N GLN A 233 1.01 21.06 2.19
CA GLN A 233 0.41 21.64 3.40
C GLN A 233 1.30 21.44 4.64
N MET A 234 1.91 20.27 4.80
CA MET A 234 2.87 20.03 5.88
C MET A 234 4.11 20.91 5.75
N ALA A 235 4.63 21.09 4.53
CA ALA A 235 5.79 21.94 4.26
C ALA A 235 5.50 23.42 4.57
N GLU A 236 4.36 23.94 4.10
CA GLU A 236 3.91 25.32 4.38
C GLU A 236 3.74 25.59 5.87
N GLN A 237 3.30 24.60 6.63
CA GLN A 237 3.16 24.69 8.09
C GLN A 237 4.49 24.49 8.83
N GLY A 238 5.60 24.19 8.13
CA GLY A 238 6.89 23.86 8.75
C GLY A 238 6.89 22.54 9.51
N LYS A 239 5.94 21.63 9.21
CA LYS A 239 5.74 20.36 9.90
C LYS A 239 6.29 19.15 9.14
N LEU A 240 6.68 19.31 7.88
CA LEU A 240 7.25 18.20 7.09
C LEU A 240 8.63 17.85 7.64
N LEU A 241 8.77 16.61 8.12
CA LEU A 241 9.96 16.15 8.86
C LEU A 241 11.14 15.77 7.96
N VAL A 242 10.89 15.51 6.67
CA VAL A 242 11.89 15.02 5.71
C VAL A 242 11.67 15.62 4.32
N PRO A 243 12.69 15.63 3.45
CA PRO A 243 12.50 15.95 2.05
C PRO A 243 11.47 15.03 1.38
N ALA A 244 10.64 15.61 0.51
CA ALA A 244 9.63 14.88 -0.25
C ALA A 244 9.83 15.09 -1.75
N ILE A 245 9.73 14.03 -2.54
CA ILE A 245 9.80 14.05 -3.99
C ILE A 245 8.39 13.86 -4.56
N ASN A 246 7.91 14.87 -5.28
CA ASN A 246 6.64 14.81 -5.99
C ASN A 246 6.85 14.05 -7.31
N VAL A 247 6.56 12.75 -7.32
CA VAL A 247 6.58 11.91 -8.53
C VAL A 247 5.34 12.14 -9.38
N ASN A 248 4.21 12.48 -8.75
CA ASN A 248 2.94 12.70 -9.45
C ASN A 248 3.05 13.72 -10.60
N ASP A 249 3.77 14.81 -10.37
CA ASP A 249 3.83 15.90 -11.35
C ASP A 249 4.97 15.73 -12.37
N SER A 250 5.70 14.62 -12.35
CA SER A 250 6.64 14.31 -13.42
C SER A 250 5.89 14.12 -14.74
N VAL A 251 6.50 14.57 -15.85
CA VAL A 251 5.89 14.47 -17.18
C VAL A 251 5.54 13.02 -17.52
N THR A 252 6.41 12.08 -17.15
CA THR A 252 6.23 10.66 -17.41
C THR A 252 5.19 10.00 -16.50
N LYS A 253 4.69 10.69 -15.46
CA LYS A 253 3.61 10.20 -14.60
C LYS A 253 2.29 10.89 -14.94
N SER A 254 2.07 12.15 -14.53
CA SER A 254 0.75 12.76 -14.63
C SER A 254 0.28 13.03 -16.04
N LYS A 255 1.20 13.36 -16.95
CA LYS A 255 0.86 13.63 -18.37
C LYS A 255 0.73 12.37 -19.21
N PHE A 256 1.15 11.23 -18.70
CA PHE A 256 1.01 9.93 -19.34
C PHE A 256 -0.02 9.07 -18.63
N ASP A 257 0.25 8.63 -17.40
CA ASP A 257 -0.58 7.66 -16.70
C ASP A 257 -1.99 8.21 -16.40
N ASN A 258 -2.09 9.44 -15.89
CA ASN A 258 -3.41 10.01 -15.57
C ASN A 258 -4.33 10.11 -16.79
N LEU A 259 -3.78 10.35 -17.98
CA LEU A 259 -4.55 10.43 -19.21
C LEU A 259 -4.67 9.08 -19.92
N TYR A 260 -3.56 8.46 -20.25
CA TYR A 260 -3.53 7.24 -21.07
C TYR A 260 -3.79 5.98 -20.27
N GLY A 261 -3.25 5.90 -19.05
CA GLY A 261 -3.50 4.77 -18.16
C GLY A 261 -4.97 4.68 -17.76
N CYS A 262 -5.60 5.79 -17.37
CA CYS A 262 -7.03 5.84 -17.05
C CYS A 262 -7.91 5.60 -18.28
N ARG A 263 -7.48 6.02 -19.46
CA ARG A 263 -8.17 5.70 -20.72
C ARG A 263 -8.23 4.20 -20.99
N GLU A 264 -7.16 3.48 -20.68
CA GLU A 264 -7.08 2.04 -20.81
C GLU A 264 -7.85 1.32 -19.70
N SER A 265 -7.53 1.64 -18.45
CA SER A 265 -8.00 0.90 -17.27
C SER A 265 -9.47 1.08 -16.95
N LEU A 266 -10.09 2.22 -17.28
CA LEU A 266 -11.51 2.45 -16.99
C LEU A 266 -12.41 1.42 -17.70
N ALA A 267 -12.19 1.21 -19.00
CA ALA A 267 -12.98 0.27 -19.77
C ALA A 267 -12.77 -1.18 -19.30
N ASP A 268 -11.53 -1.54 -19.01
CA ASP A 268 -11.17 -2.84 -18.45
C ASP A 268 -11.84 -3.07 -17.10
N GLY A 269 -11.75 -2.11 -16.19
CA GLY A 269 -12.37 -2.18 -14.86
C GLY A 269 -13.90 -2.34 -14.93
N ILE A 270 -14.59 -1.55 -15.76
CA ILE A 270 -16.04 -1.66 -15.94
C ILE A 270 -16.42 -3.04 -16.48
N LYS A 271 -15.72 -3.53 -17.50
CA LYS A 271 -16.02 -4.83 -18.11
C LYS A 271 -15.78 -5.98 -17.14
N ARG A 272 -14.68 -5.97 -16.39
CA ARG A 272 -14.39 -7.00 -15.38
C ARG A 272 -15.39 -6.98 -14.23
N ALA A 273 -15.89 -5.82 -13.84
CA ALA A 273 -16.81 -5.69 -12.71
C ALA A 273 -18.26 -6.02 -13.06
N THR A 274 -18.67 -5.87 -14.33
CA THR A 274 -20.11 -5.83 -14.68
C THR A 274 -20.50 -6.71 -15.85
N ASP A 275 -19.56 -7.16 -16.67
CA ASP A 275 -19.79 -7.87 -17.95
C ASP A 275 -20.71 -7.12 -18.95
N VAL A 276 -20.95 -5.81 -18.74
CA VAL A 276 -21.86 -5.04 -19.59
C VAL A 276 -21.16 -4.47 -20.82
N MET A 277 -21.90 -4.40 -21.91
CA MET A 277 -21.48 -3.67 -23.10
C MET A 277 -21.58 -2.17 -22.86
N ILE A 278 -20.52 -1.42 -23.19
CA ILE A 278 -20.44 0.04 -23.02
C ILE A 278 -21.22 0.77 -24.12
N ALA A 279 -21.21 0.24 -25.33
CA ALA A 279 -21.88 0.85 -26.49
C ALA A 279 -23.37 1.15 -26.22
N GLY A 280 -23.82 2.33 -26.64
CA GLY A 280 -25.21 2.78 -26.49
C GLY A 280 -25.60 3.25 -25.11
N LYS A 281 -24.70 3.20 -24.11
CA LYS A 281 -24.97 3.69 -22.75
C LYS A 281 -24.68 5.18 -22.59
N VAL A 282 -25.31 5.78 -21.61
CA VAL A 282 -24.98 7.15 -21.15
C VAL A 282 -23.98 7.03 -20.02
N VAL A 283 -22.83 7.69 -20.18
CA VAL A 283 -21.77 7.75 -19.19
C VAL A 283 -21.59 9.20 -18.72
N VAL A 284 -21.68 9.44 -17.44
CA VAL A 284 -21.39 10.75 -16.83
C VAL A 284 -19.98 10.71 -16.24
N VAL A 285 -19.14 11.64 -16.67
CA VAL A 285 -17.78 11.84 -16.15
C VAL A 285 -17.79 13.11 -15.31
N CYS A 286 -17.58 12.95 -14.01
CA CYS A 286 -17.51 14.07 -13.06
C CYS A 286 -16.07 14.57 -12.97
N GLY A 287 -15.82 15.76 -13.56
CA GLY A 287 -14.50 16.37 -13.69
C GLY A 287 -13.85 16.13 -15.06
N TYR A 288 -13.05 17.12 -15.52
CA TYR A 288 -12.41 17.08 -16.83
C TYR A 288 -10.92 17.47 -16.79
N GLY A 289 -10.22 17.02 -15.75
CA GLY A 289 -8.76 16.99 -15.69
C GLY A 289 -8.18 15.89 -16.58
N ASP A 290 -6.89 15.56 -16.43
CA ASP A 290 -6.24 14.56 -17.29
C ASP A 290 -6.93 13.18 -17.20
N VAL A 291 -7.30 12.74 -15.98
CA VAL A 291 -8.07 11.50 -15.76
C VAL A 291 -9.42 11.57 -16.45
N GLY A 292 -10.20 12.63 -16.21
CA GLY A 292 -11.54 12.78 -16.81
C GLY A 292 -11.52 12.81 -18.33
N LYS A 293 -10.52 13.47 -18.93
CA LYS A 293 -10.28 13.47 -20.39
C LYS A 293 -10.00 12.07 -20.92
N GLY A 294 -9.12 11.31 -20.23
CA GLY A 294 -8.84 9.92 -20.60
C GLY A 294 -10.09 9.05 -20.52
N CYS A 295 -10.82 9.14 -19.43
CA CYS A 295 -12.08 8.41 -19.21
C CYS A 295 -13.14 8.76 -20.27
N ALA A 296 -13.35 10.03 -20.55
CA ALA A 296 -14.32 10.49 -21.55
C ALA A 296 -13.95 9.96 -22.96
N HIS A 297 -12.67 10.03 -23.32
CA HIS A 297 -12.18 9.50 -24.60
C HIS A 297 -12.43 8.00 -24.71
N SER A 298 -12.07 7.24 -23.69
CA SER A 298 -12.29 5.78 -23.66
C SER A 298 -13.76 5.42 -23.86
N MET A 299 -14.64 5.97 -23.06
CA MET A 299 -16.07 5.66 -23.12
C MET A 299 -16.70 6.04 -24.45
N ARG A 300 -16.31 7.20 -25.01
CA ARG A 300 -16.76 7.62 -26.34
C ARG A 300 -16.28 6.65 -27.43
N SER A 301 -15.03 6.19 -27.34
CA SER A 301 -14.45 5.24 -28.31
C SER A 301 -15.18 3.90 -28.32
N PHE A 302 -15.74 3.48 -27.19
CA PHE A 302 -16.59 2.29 -27.08
C PHE A 302 -18.06 2.55 -27.47
N GLY A 303 -18.41 3.72 -27.99
CA GLY A 303 -19.76 4.01 -28.48
C GLY A 303 -20.75 4.46 -27.40
N ALA A 304 -20.28 4.91 -26.26
CA ALA A 304 -21.14 5.54 -25.25
C ALA A 304 -21.45 7.02 -25.60
N ARG A 305 -22.61 7.48 -25.15
CA ARG A 305 -22.91 8.93 -25.06
C ARG A 305 -22.28 9.48 -23.76
N VAL A 306 -21.26 10.30 -23.90
CA VAL A 306 -20.54 10.85 -22.76
C VAL A 306 -21.06 12.24 -22.41
N LEU A 307 -21.36 12.46 -21.12
CA LEU A 307 -21.68 13.75 -20.52
C LEU A 307 -20.57 14.09 -19.52
N ILE A 308 -20.19 15.35 -19.45
CA ILE A 308 -19.13 15.84 -18.54
C ILE A 308 -19.75 16.92 -17.65
N THR A 309 -19.44 16.87 -16.37
CA THR A 309 -19.87 17.88 -15.38
C THR A 309 -18.65 18.47 -14.66
#